data_50dbe5ed6c167a4f592e0cde71825fc1
#
_entry.id   50dbe5ed6c167a4f592e0cde71825fc1
#
_cell.length_a   1.000
_cell.length_b   1.000
_cell.length_c   1.000
_cell.angle_alpha   90.00
_cell.angle_beta   90.00
_cell.angle_gamma   90.00
#
_symmetry.space_group_name_H-M   'P 1'
#
loop_
_entity.id
_entity.type
_entity.pdbx_description
1 polymer ?
#
loop_
_entity_poly.entity_id
_entity_poly.type
_entity_poly.pdbx_seq_one_letter_code
_entity_poly.pdbx_strand_id
1 'polypeptide(L)'
;PIKIILNEKLTELNEVILLSPIHYVKTSFKKLRDNSLSSTHQLNVIYRRWSVEDDICRFFIEQYINIIDRGPASEVIKFNVYQSRKSSEYRFIKNKQKVHAARYMEWNNPLRKGINIKSYNWKKIEISTYDGEDVIIIEGTNKKSEKLKFYIGYDTYRIYRIEMSKIPQEMGKELTATYLYKKNSKGKLYLSYHTREWKGAAVMPENVKRAMIASGQKFKNFVPLAYRHEVFVIELIENKEKFTQFEDNPQKDMTLYNVKYDEKFWNDISLPAETNFYKKNIKELESLYNVPIKTQFQYSNRN
;
A
#
# COMPACT_ATOMS: atom_id res chain seq x y z
N PRO A 1 -52.71 -21.98 -47.37
CA PRO A 1 -51.39 -21.34 -47.25
C PRO A 1 -51.38 -20.44 -45.99
N ILE A 2 -50.50 -20.79 -45.09
CA ILE A 2 -50.28 -20.02 -43.86
C ILE A 2 -49.31 -18.87 -44.20
N LYS A 3 -49.75 -17.65 -44.01
CA LYS A 3 -48.93 -16.44 -44.23
C LYS A 3 -48.28 -16.07 -42.92
N ILE A 4 -46.98 -16.35 -42.77
CA ILE A 4 -46.18 -15.93 -41.57
C ILE A 4 -45.69 -14.51 -41.88
N ILE A 5 -46.16 -13.52 -41.09
CA ILE A 5 -45.62 -12.16 -41.11
C ILE A 5 -44.58 -12.06 -40.01
N LEU A 6 -43.31 -11.98 -40.41
CA LEU A 6 -42.18 -11.69 -39.46
C LEU A 6 -42.12 -10.18 -39.29
N ASN A 7 -42.46 -9.69 -38.09
CA ASN A 7 -42.18 -8.33 -37.68
C ASN A 7 -40.72 -8.26 -37.21
N GLU A 8 -39.83 -7.76 -38.02
CA GLU A 8 -38.50 -7.36 -37.59
C GLU A 8 -38.63 -6.19 -36.62
N LYS A 9 -38.37 -6.44 -35.35
CA LYS A 9 -38.17 -5.39 -34.38
C LYS A 9 -36.73 -4.92 -34.52
N LEU A 10 -36.48 -3.87 -35.30
CA LEU A 10 -35.23 -3.15 -35.32
C LEU A 10 -34.98 -2.61 -33.90
N THR A 11 -34.14 -3.28 -33.15
CA THR A 11 -33.57 -2.71 -31.93
C THR A 11 -32.48 -1.73 -32.39
N GLU A 12 -32.76 -0.44 -32.32
CA GLU A 12 -31.73 0.59 -32.49
C GLU A 12 -30.65 0.32 -31.46
N LEU A 13 -29.52 -0.15 -31.92
CA LEU A 13 -28.29 -0.19 -31.12
C LEU A 13 -27.91 1.29 -30.90
N ASN A 14 -28.15 1.78 -29.70
CA ASN A 14 -27.62 3.08 -29.28
C ASN A 14 -26.14 3.12 -29.61
N GLU A 15 -25.72 4.15 -30.33
CA GLU A 15 -24.34 4.38 -30.73
C GLU A 15 -23.46 4.35 -29.48
N VAL A 16 -22.65 3.28 -29.33
CA VAL A 16 -21.72 3.17 -28.23
C VAL A 16 -20.60 4.16 -28.49
N ILE A 17 -20.74 5.36 -27.92
CA ILE A 17 -19.68 6.36 -27.95
C ILE A 17 -18.48 5.78 -27.18
N LEU A 18 -17.52 5.24 -27.89
CA LEU A 18 -16.25 4.75 -27.33
C LEU A 18 -15.44 5.95 -26.86
N LEU A 19 -15.59 6.30 -25.57
CA LEU A 19 -14.79 7.35 -24.96
C LEU A 19 -13.31 6.95 -24.92
N SER A 20 -12.42 7.91 -25.19
CA SER A 20 -10.97 7.63 -25.16
C SER A 20 -10.51 7.28 -23.74
N PRO A 21 -9.48 6.40 -23.57
CA PRO A 21 -8.96 6.03 -22.27
C PRO A 21 -8.58 7.23 -21.39
N ILE A 22 -7.98 8.26 -21.97
CA ILE A 22 -7.63 9.49 -21.25
C ILE A 22 -8.87 10.25 -20.73
N HIS A 23 -10.02 10.12 -21.39
CA HIS A 23 -11.28 10.72 -20.93
C HIS A 23 -11.71 10.13 -19.59
N TYR A 24 -11.68 8.79 -19.45
CA TYR A 24 -11.99 8.11 -18.20
C TYR A 24 -11.09 8.59 -17.07
N VAL A 25 -9.78 8.64 -17.29
CA VAL A 25 -8.81 9.09 -16.28
C VAL A 25 -9.09 10.54 -15.88
N LYS A 26 -9.24 11.47 -16.83
CA LYS A 26 -9.53 12.88 -16.55
C LYS A 26 -10.82 13.06 -15.77
N THR A 27 -11.89 12.37 -16.18
CA THR A 27 -13.22 12.46 -15.53
C THR A 27 -13.17 11.89 -14.12
N SER A 28 -12.46 10.78 -13.91
CA SER A 28 -12.29 10.19 -12.57
C SER A 28 -11.59 11.14 -11.60
N PHE A 29 -10.53 11.81 -12.04
CA PHE A 29 -9.84 12.81 -11.21
C PHE A 29 -10.71 14.05 -10.97
N LYS A 30 -11.50 14.49 -11.95
CA LYS A 30 -12.46 15.60 -11.80
C LYS A 30 -13.54 15.27 -10.77
N LYS A 31 -14.07 14.03 -10.79
CA LYS A 31 -15.11 13.54 -9.88
C LYS A 31 -14.55 12.98 -8.56
N LEU A 32 -13.23 13.04 -8.33
CA LEU A 32 -12.60 12.35 -7.19
C LEU A 32 -13.22 12.74 -5.84
N ARG A 33 -13.44 14.03 -5.58
CA ARG A 33 -14.06 14.51 -4.33
C ARG A 33 -15.50 14.05 -4.17
N ASP A 34 -16.26 14.03 -5.26
CA ASP A 34 -17.65 13.61 -5.24
C ASP A 34 -17.77 12.10 -5.04
N ASN A 35 -16.83 11.33 -5.57
CA ASN A 35 -16.83 9.87 -5.50
C ASN A 35 -16.18 9.32 -4.23
N SER A 36 -15.42 10.11 -3.50
CA SER A 36 -14.70 9.66 -2.31
C SER A 36 -15.20 10.31 -1.02
N LEU A 37 -14.91 9.64 0.10
CA LEU A 37 -15.18 10.18 1.43
C LEU A 37 -14.25 11.36 1.66
N SER A 38 -14.82 12.58 1.65
CA SER A 38 -14.07 13.85 1.77
C SER A 38 -14.32 14.58 3.10
N SER A 39 -15.26 14.07 3.92
CA SER A 39 -15.43 14.54 5.30
C SER A 39 -14.32 14.01 6.20
N THR A 40 -14.05 14.71 7.31
CA THR A 40 -13.12 14.24 8.33
C THR A 40 -13.62 12.94 8.94
N HIS A 41 -12.78 11.91 8.95
CA HIS A 41 -13.05 10.58 9.48
C HIS A 41 -11.79 10.00 10.13
N GLN A 42 -11.97 8.97 10.94
CA GLN A 42 -10.85 8.22 11.52
C GLN A 42 -10.75 6.86 10.84
N LEU A 43 -9.51 6.48 10.52
CA LEU A 43 -9.15 5.14 10.09
C LEU A 43 -8.30 4.49 11.19
N ASN A 44 -8.70 3.30 11.62
CA ASN A 44 -7.85 2.44 12.44
C ASN A 44 -7.20 1.42 11.53
N VAL A 45 -5.87 1.37 11.53
CA VAL A 45 -5.13 0.59 10.55
C VAL A 45 -4.09 -0.33 11.21
N ILE A 46 -3.87 -1.47 10.59
CA ILE A 46 -2.68 -2.31 10.84
C ILE A 46 -1.65 -1.98 9.77
N TYR A 47 -0.51 -1.51 10.23
CA TYR A 47 0.69 -1.31 9.43
C TYR A 47 1.66 -2.46 9.64
N ARG A 48 2.16 -3.05 8.57
CA ARG A 48 3.20 -4.08 8.56
C ARG A 48 4.34 -3.65 7.68
N ARG A 49 5.57 -3.87 8.12
CA ARG A 49 6.74 -3.67 7.27
C ARG A 49 7.80 -4.73 7.49
N TRP A 50 8.33 -5.20 6.40
CA TRP A 50 9.47 -6.11 6.32
C TRP A 50 10.67 -5.40 5.68
N SER A 51 11.84 -5.70 6.19
CA SER A 51 13.12 -5.31 5.59
C SER A 51 13.93 -6.55 5.27
N VAL A 52 14.37 -6.65 4.03
CA VAL A 52 15.06 -7.81 3.48
C VAL A 52 16.46 -7.37 3.04
N GLU A 53 17.47 -8.12 3.41
CA GLU A 53 18.85 -7.95 3.01
C GLU A 53 19.39 -9.28 2.50
N ASP A 54 19.93 -9.29 1.28
CA ASP A 54 20.44 -10.49 0.61
C ASP A 54 19.39 -11.62 0.59
N ASP A 55 18.16 -11.26 0.19
CA ASP A 55 16.97 -12.14 0.07
C ASP A 55 16.50 -12.78 1.38
N ILE A 56 17.02 -12.36 2.53
CA ILE A 56 16.63 -12.82 3.86
C ILE A 56 15.92 -11.70 4.62
N CYS A 57 14.77 -11.99 5.21
CA CYS A 57 14.08 -11.05 6.08
C CYS A 57 14.90 -10.82 7.36
N ARG A 58 15.25 -9.54 7.61
CA ARG A 58 16.12 -9.13 8.72
C ARG A 58 15.41 -8.31 9.78
N PHE A 59 14.21 -7.81 9.46
CA PHE A 59 13.45 -6.99 10.39
C PHE A 59 11.97 -6.97 10.00
N PHE A 60 11.13 -7.01 11.02
CA PHE A 60 9.67 -6.87 10.91
C PHE A 60 9.16 -5.91 11.97
N ILE A 61 8.19 -5.08 11.60
CA ILE A 61 7.44 -4.24 12.53
C ILE A 61 5.96 -4.28 12.15
N GLU A 62 5.11 -4.37 13.17
CA GLU A 62 3.66 -4.29 13.05
C GLU A 62 3.12 -3.29 14.06
N GLN A 63 2.23 -2.40 13.58
CA GLN A 63 1.71 -1.30 14.41
C GLN A 63 0.21 -1.14 14.18
N TYR A 64 -0.49 -0.84 15.26
CA TYR A 64 -1.86 -0.35 15.23
C TYR A 64 -1.82 1.18 15.29
N ILE A 65 -2.44 1.82 14.30
CA ILE A 65 -2.33 3.26 14.10
C ILE A 65 -3.72 3.85 13.95
N ASN A 66 -3.97 4.97 14.66
CA ASN A 66 -5.14 5.80 14.46
C ASN A 66 -4.78 6.96 13.51
N ILE A 67 -5.56 7.16 12.48
CA ILE A 67 -5.34 8.19 11.45
C ILE A 67 -6.58 9.07 11.34
N ILE A 68 -6.44 10.38 11.45
CA ILE A 68 -7.49 11.32 11.06
C ILE A 68 -7.23 11.78 9.64
N ASP A 69 -8.19 11.54 8.77
CA ASP A 69 -8.08 11.72 7.33
C ASP A 69 -9.26 12.54 6.76
N ARG A 70 -9.08 13.05 5.54
CA ARG A 70 -10.10 13.72 4.71
C ARG A 70 -10.27 13.05 3.36
N GLY A 71 -9.82 11.79 3.25
CA GLY A 71 -9.98 10.96 2.08
C GLY A 71 -8.92 11.11 1.00
N PRO A 72 -9.05 10.34 -0.09
CA PRO A 72 -8.00 10.17 -1.08
C PRO A 72 -7.65 11.43 -1.87
N ALA A 73 -8.51 12.46 -1.88
CA ALA A 73 -8.24 13.73 -2.54
C ALA A 73 -7.58 14.79 -1.62
N SER A 74 -7.14 14.39 -0.42
CA SER A 74 -6.61 15.30 0.60
C SER A 74 -5.40 14.67 1.29
N GLU A 75 -4.71 15.45 2.14
CA GLU A 75 -3.65 14.95 2.98
C GLU A 75 -4.21 14.38 4.29
N VAL A 76 -3.48 13.43 4.88
CA VAL A 76 -3.72 12.94 6.23
C VAL A 76 -3.52 14.11 7.22
N ILE A 77 -4.50 14.32 8.11
CA ILE A 77 -4.46 15.43 9.07
C ILE A 77 -3.47 15.13 10.19
N LYS A 78 -3.67 14.00 10.87
CA LYS A 78 -2.80 13.54 11.96
C LYS A 78 -2.85 12.04 12.12
N PHE A 79 -1.83 11.47 12.73
CA PHE A 79 -1.81 10.06 13.09
C PHE A 79 -1.07 9.83 14.40
N ASN A 80 -1.38 8.69 15.04
CA ASN A 80 -0.73 8.24 16.25
C ASN A 80 -0.56 6.72 16.22
N VAL A 81 0.61 6.24 16.62
CA VAL A 81 0.87 4.82 16.84
C VAL A 81 0.37 4.45 18.23
N TYR A 82 -0.74 3.74 18.29
CA TYR A 82 -1.35 3.32 19.54
C TYR A 82 -0.67 2.08 20.12
N GLN A 83 -0.36 1.10 19.25
CA GLN A 83 0.37 -0.10 19.64
C GLN A 83 1.46 -0.43 18.61
N SER A 84 2.55 -1.01 19.07
CA SER A 84 3.68 -1.40 18.24
C SER A 84 4.30 -2.69 18.74
N ARG A 85 4.64 -3.58 17.79
CA ARG A 85 5.50 -4.73 18.05
C ARG A 85 6.51 -4.89 16.91
N LYS A 86 7.74 -5.22 17.26
CA LYS A 86 8.83 -5.37 16.29
C LYS A 86 9.67 -6.59 16.61
N SER A 87 10.20 -7.21 15.59
CA SER A 87 11.18 -8.29 15.73
C SER A 87 12.49 -7.77 16.32
N SER A 88 13.38 -8.67 16.68
CA SER A 88 14.79 -8.34 16.91
C SER A 88 15.39 -7.71 15.66
N GLU A 89 16.39 -6.86 15.85
CA GLU A 89 17.01 -6.05 14.80
C GLU A 89 18.23 -6.77 14.22
N TYR A 90 18.04 -7.44 13.10
CA TYR A 90 19.10 -8.19 12.42
C TYR A 90 19.66 -7.49 11.17
N ARG A 91 19.17 -6.29 10.86
CA ARG A 91 19.67 -5.51 9.72
C ARG A 91 21.08 -5.00 9.99
N PHE A 92 21.97 -5.18 9.02
CA PHE A 92 23.31 -4.63 9.05
C PHE A 92 23.47 -3.34 8.21
N ILE A 93 22.50 -3.01 7.32
CA ILE A 93 22.48 -1.77 6.52
C ILE A 93 21.33 -0.85 6.99
N LYS A 94 21.35 -0.43 8.26
CA LYS A 94 20.24 0.35 8.86
C LYS A 94 20.01 1.71 8.20
N ASN A 95 21.08 2.43 7.86
CA ASN A 95 21.02 3.83 7.37
C ASN A 95 20.26 3.98 6.04
N LYS A 96 20.17 2.95 5.22
CA LYS A 96 19.45 2.94 3.92
C LYS A 96 18.02 2.45 4.02
N GLN A 97 17.60 1.95 5.18
CA GLN A 97 16.32 1.28 5.36
C GLN A 97 15.49 1.92 6.48
N LYS A 98 15.35 3.25 6.44
CA LYS A 98 14.41 3.93 7.34
C LYS A 98 12.98 3.41 7.14
N VAL A 99 12.29 3.19 8.24
CA VAL A 99 10.87 2.83 8.24
C VAL A 99 10.07 4.11 8.22
N HIS A 100 9.60 4.51 7.04
CA HIS A 100 8.88 5.76 6.87
C HIS A 100 7.58 5.80 7.67
N ALA A 101 7.24 6.98 8.17
CA ALA A 101 6.01 7.23 8.90
C ALA A 101 4.76 6.89 8.07
N ALA A 102 3.67 6.52 8.75
CA ALA A 102 2.39 6.19 8.11
C ALA A 102 1.89 7.30 7.17
N ARG A 103 2.13 8.56 7.53
CA ARG A 103 1.81 9.72 6.68
C ARG A 103 2.53 9.69 5.33
N TYR A 104 3.74 9.16 5.26
CA TYR A 104 4.52 9.03 4.03
C TYR A 104 4.17 7.76 3.23
N MET A 105 3.48 6.80 3.83
CA MET A 105 3.06 5.59 3.13
C MET A 105 2.15 5.90 1.94
N GLU A 106 1.31 6.93 2.07
CA GLU A 106 0.44 7.40 1.01
C GLU A 106 1.06 8.48 0.11
N TRP A 107 2.24 8.96 0.40
CA TRP A 107 2.89 10.05 -0.36
C TRP A 107 2.93 9.80 -1.87
N ASN A 108 3.13 8.56 -2.27
CA ASN A 108 3.16 8.20 -3.70
C ASN A 108 1.81 7.76 -4.25
N ASN A 109 0.75 7.84 -3.44
CA ASN A 109 -0.59 7.57 -3.93
C ASN A 109 -0.97 8.59 -5.02
N PRO A 110 -1.24 8.13 -6.25
CA PRO A 110 -1.53 9.02 -7.37
C PRO A 110 -2.71 9.96 -7.13
N LEU A 111 -3.70 9.54 -6.32
CA LEU A 111 -4.87 10.37 -6.02
C LEU A 111 -4.53 11.51 -5.06
N ARG A 112 -3.67 11.28 -4.06
CA ARG A 112 -3.25 12.32 -3.11
C ARG A 112 -2.23 13.29 -3.68
N LYS A 113 -1.25 12.73 -4.37
CA LYS A 113 -0.17 13.51 -4.98
C LYS A 113 -0.61 14.23 -6.24
N GLY A 114 -1.63 13.69 -6.91
CA GLY A 114 -1.95 14.07 -8.27
C GLY A 114 -0.95 13.50 -9.29
N ILE A 115 -1.34 13.46 -10.54
CA ILE A 115 -0.49 13.03 -11.66
C ILE A 115 -0.61 14.01 -12.82
N ASN A 116 0.45 14.15 -13.60
CA ASN A 116 0.35 14.83 -14.89
C ASN A 116 -0.22 13.85 -15.93
N ILE A 117 -1.55 13.82 -16.03
CA ILE A 117 -2.28 12.90 -16.91
C ILE A 117 -1.79 12.97 -18.37
N LYS A 118 -1.39 14.16 -18.84
CA LYS A 118 -0.92 14.37 -20.22
C LYS A 118 0.46 13.76 -20.48
N SER A 119 1.25 13.45 -19.44
CA SER A 119 2.58 12.85 -19.61
C SER A 119 2.55 11.34 -19.84
N TYR A 120 1.39 10.71 -19.75
CA TYR A 120 1.21 9.28 -19.95
C TYR A 120 0.54 8.98 -21.29
N ASN A 121 0.98 7.90 -21.93
CA ASN A 121 0.27 7.27 -23.02
C ASN A 121 -0.73 6.25 -22.45
N TRP A 122 -2.02 6.53 -22.59
CA TRP A 122 -3.10 5.75 -21.98
C TRP A 122 -3.68 4.75 -22.96
N LYS A 123 -3.84 3.50 -22.51
CA LYS A 123 -4.44 2.40 -23.27
C LYS A 123 -5.54 1.74 -22.43
N LYS A 124 -6.66 1.42 -23.06
CA LYS A 124 -7.64 0.50 -22.51
C LYS A 124 -7.06 -0.91 -22.56
N ILE A 125 -7.12 -1.64 -21.45
CA ILE A 125 -6.70 -3.03 -21.38
C ILE A 125 -7.91 -3.93 -21.58
N GLU A 126 -8.91 -3.81 -20.71
CA GLU A 126 -10.12 -4.64 -20.74
C GLU A 126 -11.29 -3.96 -19.99
N ILE A 127 -12.45 -4.58 -20.05
CA ILE A 127 -13.58 -4.33 -19.16
C ILE A 127 -13.72 -5.56 -18.28
N SER A 128 -13.94 -5.35 -16.98
CA SER A 128 -14.06 -6.40 -15.96
C SER A 128 -15.10 -5.97 -14.93
N THR A 129 -15.32 -6.79 -13.92
CA THR A 129 -16.22 -6.47 -12.80
C THR A 129 -15.40 -6.34 -11.52
N TYR A 130 -15.66 -5.30 -10.73
CA TYR A 130 -15.02 -5.08 -9.44
C TYR A 130 -16.03 -4.50 -8.44
N ASP A 131 -16.15 -5.12 -7.26
CA ASP A 131 -17.08 -4.69 -6.21
C ASP A 131 -18.54 -4.52 -6.70
N GLY A 132 -18.96 -5.43 -7.60
CA GLY A 132 -20.32 -5.44 -8.18
C GLY A 132 -20.59 -4.35 -9.23
N GLU A 133 -19.56 -3.64 -9.71
CA GLU A 133 -19.68 -2.66 -10.80
C GLU A 133 -18.81 -3.06 -11.99
N ASP A 134 -19.26 -2.72 -13.19
CA ASP A 134 -18.43 -2.82 -14.38
C ASP A 134 -17.33 -1.78 -14.33
N VAL A 135 -16.11 -2.22 -14.50
CA VAL A 135 -14.91 -1.37 -14.49
C VAL A 135 -14.16 -1.45 -15.82
N ILE A 136 -13.70 -0.31 -16.27
CA ILE A 136 -12.72 -0.22 -17.35
C ILE A 136 -11.33 -0.21 -16.74
N ILE A 137 -10.44 -1.09 -17.22
CA ILE A 137 -9.04 -1.14 -16.81
C ILE A 137 -8.22 -0.37 -17.83
N ILE A 138 -7.53 0.67 -17.34
CA ILE A 138 -6.74 1.58 -18.16
C ILE A 138 -5.31 1.61 -17.65
N GLU A 139 -4.34 1.40 -18.54
CA GLU A 139 -2.91 1.50 -18.26
C GLU A 139 -2.32 2.74 -18.91
N GLY A 140 -1.55 3.49 -18.14
CA GLY A 140 -0.75 4.62 -18.62
C GLY A 140 0.74 4.36 -18.43
N THR A 141 1.55 4.66 -19.42
CA THR A 141 3.02 4.57 -19.34
C THR A 141 3.62 5.91 -19.73
N ASN A 142 4.57 6.41 -18.93
CA ASN A 142 5.28 7.65 -19.22
C ASN A 142 6.71 7.41 -19.72
N LYS A 143 7.39 8.49 -20.15
CA LYS A 143 8.78 8.45 -20.66
C LYS A 143 9.81 8.03 -19.60
N LYS A 144 9.45 8.06 -18.30
CA LYS A 144 10.32 7.65 -17.19
C LYS A 144 10.09 6.19 -16.77
N SER A 145 9.49 5.38 -17.62
CA SER A 145 9.15 3.97 -17.35
C SER A 145 8.27 3.76 -16.11
N GLU A 146 7.48 4.79 -15.75
CA GLU A 146 6.46 4.66 -14.73
C GLU A 146 5.15 4.20 -15.37
N LYS A 147 4.56 3.16 -14.82
CA LYS A 147 3.28 2.61 -15.25
C LYS A 147 2.24 2.81 -14.16
N LEU A 148 1.06 3.23 -14.57
CA LEU A 148 -0.12 3.34 -13.73
C LEU A 148 -1.25 2.54 -14.36
N LYS A 149 -1.89 1.67 -13.57
CA LYS A 149 -3.08 0.94 -13.99
C LYS A 149 -4.23 1.32 -13.07
N PHE A 150 -5.31 1.84 -13.66
CA PHE A 150 -6.52 2.24 -12.97
C PHE A 150 -7.66 1.29 -13.27
N TYR A 151 -8.41 0.93 -12.25
CA TYR A 151 -9.68 0.22 -12.34
C TYR A 151 -10.78 1.23 -12.05
N ILE A 152 -11.46 1.69 -13.10
CA ILE A 152 -12.41 2.82 -13.05
C ILE A 152 -13.80 2.30 -13.35
N GLY A 153 -14.77 2.60 -12.49
CA GLY A 153 -16.20 2.30 -12.74
C GLY A 153 -16.65 2.90 -14.06
N TYR A 154 -17.21 2.05 -14.93
CA TYR A 154 -17.52 2.40 -16.31
C TYR A 154 -18.45 3.61 -16.41
N ASP A 155 -19.53 3.64 -15.63
CA ASP A 155 -20.50 4.74 -15.62
C ASP A 155 -20.26 5.75 -14.49
N THR A 156 -19.68 5.27 -13.37
CA THR A 156 -19.54 6.07 -12.15
C THR A 156 -18.25 6.87 -12.09
N TYR A 157 -17.23 6.49 -12.87
CA TYR A 157 -15.88 7.05 -12.84
C TYR A 157 -15.20 6.93 -11.48
N ARG A 158 -15.64 6.01 -10.61
CA ARG A 158 -15.01 5.71 -9.33
C ARG A 158 -13.70 4.95 -9.54
N ILE A 159 -12.64 5.33 -8.83
CA ILE A 159 -11.36 4.62 -8.89
C ILE A 159 -11.30 3.61 -7.75
N TYR A 160 -11.48 2.32 -8.07
CA TYR A 160 -11.50 1.23 -7.08
C TYR A 160 -10.13 0.68 -6.76
N ARG A 161 -9.23 0.66 -7.75
CA ARG A 161 -7.90 0.11 -7.61
C ARG A 161 -6.90 0.88 -8.44
N ILE A 162 -5.70 1.04 -7.90
CA ILE A 162 -4.56 1.58 -8.62
C ILE A 162 -3.39 0.63 -8.41
N GLU A 163 -2.74 0.27 -9.50
CA GLU A 163 -1.44 -0.39 -9.48
C GLU A 163 -0.41 0.57 -10.06
N MET A 164 0.74 0.65 -9.41
CA MET A 164 1.85 1.47 -9.85
C MET A 164 3.10 0.63 -9.92
N SER A 165 3.86 0.78 -10.99
CA SER A 165 5.24 0.30 -11.06
C SER A 165 6.15 1.37 -11.62
N LYS A 166 7.37 1.43 -11.09
CA LYS A 166 8.42 2.31 -11.55
C LYS A 166 9.73 1.55 -11.50
N ILE A 167 10.33 1.39 -12.66
CA ILE A 167 11.66 0.81 -12.82
C ILE A 167 12.57 1.95 -13.28
N PRO A 168 13.32 2.62 -12.39
CA PRO A 168 14.27 3.63 -12.78
C PRO A 168 15.35 2.99 -13.65
N GLN A 169 15.79 3.70 -14.68
CA GLN A 169 16.83 3.25 -15.62
C GLN A 169 18.20 3.09 -14.96
N GLU A 170 18.40 3.64 -13.77
CA GLU A 170 19.67 3.59 -13.03
C GLU A 170 19.61 2.64 -11.86
N MET A 171 20.57 1.71 -11.77
CA MET A 171 20.90 0.83 -10.64
C MET A 171 19.75 -0.02 -10.08
N GLY A 172 18.91 -0.63 -10.92
CA GLY A 172 18.02 -1.71 -10.48
C GLY A 172 17.04 -1.36 -9.34
N LYS A 173 16.70 -0.08 -9.17
CA LYS A 173 15.68 0.34 -8.19
C LYS A 173 14.31 0.09 -8.77
N GLU A 174 13.56 -0.80 -8.16
CA GLU A 174 12.17 -1.09 -8.52
C GLU A 174 11.25 -0.59 -7.41
N LEU A 175 10.15 0.03 -7.81
CA LEU A 175 9.08 0.43 -6.92
C LEU A 175 7.76 -0.08 -7.47
N THR A 176 7.03 -0.86 -6.66
CA THR A 176 5.64 -1.23 -6.96
C THR A 176 4.73 -0.79 -5.82
N ALA A 177 3.48 -0.48 -6.16
CA ALA A 177 2.46 -0.16 -5.17
C ALA A 177 1.07 -0.56 -5.67
N THR A 178 0.19 -0.91 -4.73
CA THR A 178 -1.22 -1.16 -4.99
C THR A 178 -2.05 -0.41 -3.95
N TYR A 179 -3.12 0.24 -4.41
CA TYR A 179 -4.08 0.95 -3.57
C TYR A 179 -5.47 0.41 -3.88
N LEU A 180 -6.21 0.00 -2.85
CA LEU A 180 -7.57 -0.52 -2.97
C LEU A 180 -8.52 0.40 -2.21
N TYR A 181 -9.62 0.73 -2.85
CA TYR A 181 -10.67 1.57 -2.29
C TYR A 181 -11.96 0.77 -2.17
N LYS A 182 -12.68 0.99 -1.06
CA LYS A 182 -14.00 0.39 -0.80
C LYS A 182 -15.05 1.47 -0.58
N LYS A 183 -16.30 1.14 -0.83
CA LYS A 183 -17.44 1.99 -0.53
C LYS A 183 -17.77 1.94 0.97
N ASN A 184 -18.05 3.09 1.57
CA ASN A 184 -18.74 3.15 2.85
C ASN A 184 -20.26 2.92 2.66
N SER A 185 -21.04 2.99 3.74
CA SER A 185 -22.50 2.83 3.71
C SER A 185 -23.24 3.84 2.81
N LYS A 186 -22.60 4.99 2.50
CA LYS A 186 -23.13 6.06 1.63
C LYS A 186 -22.59 5.95 0.19
N GLY A 187 -21.90 4.89 -0.16
CA GLY A 187 -21.31 4.67 -1.49
C GLY A 187 -20.10 5.54 -1.80
N LYS A 188 -19.49 6.21 -0.81
CA LYS A 188 -18.26 7.00 -0.98
C LYS A 188 -17.04 6.13 -0.78
N LEU A 189 -16.04 6.25 -1.66
CA LEU A 189 -14.81 5.48 -1.60
C LEU A 189 -13.87 6.01 -0.53
N TYR A 190 -13.26 5.09 0.23
CA TYR A 190 -12.14 5.35 1.13
C TYR A 190 -11.03 4.33 0.90
N LEU A 191 -9.79 4.68 1.20
CA LEU A 191 -8.67 3.74 1.09
C LEU A 191 -8.84 2.62 2.11
N SER A 192 -8.93 1.37 1.65
CA SER A 192 -9.12 0.20 2.52
C SER A 192 -7.85 -0.63 2.70
N TYR A 193 -6.97 -0.59 1.72
CA TYR A 193 -5.70 -1.31 1.74
C TYR A 193 -4.69 -0.64 0.82
N HIS A 194 -3.43 -0.63 1.21
CA HIS A 194 -2.36 -0.40 0.26
C HIS A 194 -1.10 -1.18 0.62
N THR A 195 -0.33 -1.47 -0.41
CA THR A 195 1.01 -2.04 -0.27
C THR A 195 2.00 -1.26 -1.14
N ARG A 196 3.24 -1.25 -0.70
CA ARG A 196 4.34 -0.71 -1.47
C ARG A 196 5.56 -1.59 -1.25
N GLU A 197 6.20 -1.95 -2.33
CA GLU A 197 7.46 -2.68 -2.33
C GLU A 197 8.52 -1.86 -3.04
N TRP A 198 9.70 -1.81 -2.45
CA TRP A 198 10.87 -1.20 -3.04
C TRP A 198 12.01 -2.20 -3.03
N LYS A 199 12.73 -2.32 -4.14
CA LYS A 199 13.93 -3.12 -4.30
C LYS A 199 15.07 -2.25 -4.77
N GLY A 200 16.29 -2.55 -4.32
CA GLY A 200 17.50 -1.84 -4.69
C GLY A 200 18.73 -2.55 -4.15
N ALA A 201 19.84 -1.85 -4.07
CA ALA A 201 21.05 -2.36 -3.50
C ALA A 201 21.78 -1.28 -2.69
N ALA A 202 22.62 -1.69 -1.77
CA ALA A 202 23.54 -0.83 -1.05
C ALA A 202 24.96 -1.42 -1.04
N VAL A 203 25.94 -0.55 -0.93
CA VAL A 203 27.34 -0.97 -0.70
C VAL A 203 27.43 -1.59 0.69
N MET A 204 28.10 -2.72 0.79
CA MET A 204 28.36 -3.39 2.07
C MET A 204 29.19 -2.46 2.98
N PRO A 205 28.75 -2.19 4.22
CA PRO A 205 29.52 -1.37 5.16
C PRO A 205 30.89 -1.99 5.46
N GLU A 206 31.96 -1.18 5.53
CA GLU A 206 33.32 -1.64 5.72
C GLU A 206 33.54 -2.40 7.04
N ASN A 207 32.87 -2.00 8.12
CA ASN A 207 32.92 -2.73 9.39
C ASN A 207 32.32 -4.14 9.27
N VAL A 208 31.27 -4.31 8.49
CA VAL A 208 30.65 -5.62 8.22
C VAL A 208 31.56 -6.48 7.35
N LYS A 209 32.14 -5.90 6.28
CA LYS A 209 33.13 -6.61 5.45
C LYS A 209 34.28 -7.15 6.28
N ARG A 210 34.91 -6.31 7.15
CA ARG A 210 36.01 -6.73 8.03
C ARG A 210 35.59 -7.86 8.96
N ALA A 211 34.39 -7.79 9.55
CA ALA A 211 33.90 -8.85 10.42
C ALA A 211 33.70 -10.17 9.65
N MET A 212 33.14 -10.12 8.43
CA MET A 212 32.97 -11.31 7.58
C MET A 212 34.31 -11.90 7.15
N ILE A 213 35.28 -11.06 6.76
CA ILE A 213 36.65 -11.51 6.45
C ILE A 213 37.30 -12.20 7.66
N ALA A 214 37.21 -11.59 8.84
CA ALA A 214 37.76 -12.13 10.07
C ALA A 214 37.16 -13.49 10.47
N SER A 215 35.88 -13.71 10.12
CA SER A 215 35.15 -14.98 10.35
C SER A 215 35.26 -15.99 9.19
N GLY A 216 36.07 -15.70 8.15
CA GLY A 216 36.25 -16.56 6.98
C GLY A 216 35.01 -16.62 6.06
N GLN A 217 34.07 -15.70 6.21
CA GLN A 217 32.86 -15.64 5.41
C GLN A 217 33.06 -14.86 4.10
N LYS A 218 32.44 -15.34 3.03
CA LYS A 218 32.39 -14.60 1.76
C LYS A 218 31.41 -13.42 1.89
N PHE A 219 31.75 -12.29 1.27
CA PHE A 219 30.88 -11.13 1.22
C PHE A 219 30.66 -10.63 -0.22
N LYS A 220 29.56 -9.91 -0.43
CA LYS A 220 29.26 -9.20 -1.68
C LYS A 220 29.54 -7.71 -1.48
N ASN A 221 30.14 -7.04 -2.46
CA ASN A 221 30.34 -5.59 -2.40
C ASN A 221 29.01 -4.81 -2.39
N PHE A 222 28.00 -5.35 -3.10
CA PHE A 222 26.65 -4.81 -3.13
C PHE A 222 25.69 -5.85 -2.55
N VAL A 223 24.86 -5.41 -1.62
CA VAL A 223 23.84 -6.21 -0.97
C VAL A 223 22.50 -5.83 -1.55
N PRO A 224 21.76 -6.77 -2.14
CA PRO A 224 20.36 -6.54 -2.51
C PRO A 224 19.55 -6.15 -1.27
N LEU A 225 18.76 -5.09 -1.40
CA LEU A 225 17.88 -4.61 -0.37
C LEU A 225 16.45 -4.58 -0.90
N ALA A 226 15.51 -5.04 -0.09
CA ALA A 226 14.11 -4.83 -0.34
C ALA A 226 13.39 -4.41 0.94
N TYR A 227 12.34 -3.64 0.78
CA TYR A 227 11.33 -3.50 1.82
C TYR A 227 9.94 -3.56 1.21
N ARG A 228 9.03 -4.12 1.96
CA ARG A 228 7.61 -4.09 1.65
C ARG A 228 6.86 -3.60 2.88
N HIS A 229 5.90 -2.73 2.69
CA HIS A 229 4.92 -2.44 3.72
C HIS A 229 3.50 -2.69 3.21
N GLU A 230 2.62 -2.98 4.16
CA GLU A 230 1.20 -3.17 3.95
C GLU A 230 0.44 -2.37 4.99
N VAL A 231 -0.66 -1.76 4.57
CA VAL A 231 -1.59 -1.04 5.44
C VAL A 231 -2.98 -1.59 5.20
N PHE A 232 -3.60 -2.07 6.25
CA PHE A 232 -4.96 -2.58 6.24
C PHE A 232 -5.84 -1.66 7.08
N VAL A 233 -6.84 -1.06 6.48
CA VAL A 233 -7.87 -0.36 7.26
C VAL A 233 -8.81 -1.41 7.84
N ILE A 234 -8.80 -1.52 9.17
CA ILE A 234 -9.62 -2.49 9.90
C ILE A 234 -10.92 -1.87 10.41
N GLU A 235 -10.95 -0.53 10.54
CA GLU A 235 -12.15 0.18 10.96
C GLU A 235 -12.19 1.59 10.34
N LEU A 236 -13.38 2.01 9.90
CA LEU A 236 -13.71 3.36 9.47
C LEU A 236 -14.71 3.97 10.45
N ILE A 237 -14.37 5.10 11.06
CA ILE A 237 -15.23 5.84 11.98
C ILE A 237 -15.56 7.19 11.36
N GLU A 238 -16.84 7.42 11.03
CA GLU A 238 -17.32 8.67 10.44
C GLU A 238 -17.92 9.63 11.48
N ASN A 239 -18.40 9.11 12.62
CA ASN A 239 -18.92 9.94 13.70
C ASN A 239 -17.78 10.52 14.52
N LYS A 240 -17.62 11.85 14.49
CA LYS A 240 -16.55 12.57 15.18
C LYS A 240 -16.54 12.40 16.70
N GLU A 241 -17.70 12.16 17.31
CA GLU A 241 -17.83 11.92 18.76
C GLU A 241 -17.17 10.62 19.18
N LYS A 242 -17.01 9.67 18.24
CA LYS A 242 -16.37 8.37 18.45
C LYS A 242 -14.87 8.38 18.11
N PHE A 243 -14.31 9.52 17.70
CA PHE A 243 -12.90 9.59 17.40
C PHE A 243 -12.05 9.40 18.65
N THR A 244 -11.03 8.57 18.54
CA THR A 244 -9.98 8.50 19.55
C THR A 244 -9.29 9.86 19.65
N GLN A 245 -9.18 10.40 20.84
CA GLN A 245 -8.45 11.64 21.09
C GLN A 245 -6.96 11.35 21.15
N PHE A 246 -6.18 11.98 20.29
CA PHE A 246 -4.72 11.89 20.29
C PHE A 246 -4.09 13.14 19.66
N GLU A 247 -2.84 13.39 20.03
CA GLU A 247 -2.02 14.40 19.38
C GLU A 247 -1.30 13.80 18.16
N ASP A 248 -1.01 14.65 17.16
CA ASP A 248 -0.21 14.23 16.01
C ASP A 248 1.24 13.98 16.47
N ASN A 249 1.72 12.77 16.26
CA ASN A 249 3.06 12.35 16.66
C ASN A 249 3.85 11.82 15.45
N PRO A 250 4.30 12.68 14.54
CA PRO A 250 5.01 12.27 13.35
C PRO A 250 6.48 11.97 13.64
N GLN A 251 6.84 10.71 13.79
CA GLN A 251 8.24 10.29 13.76
C GLN A 251 8.71 10.11 12.32
N LYS A 252 9.96 10.49 12.04
CA LYS A 252 10.59 10.26 10.73
C LYS A 252 10.90 8.79 10.45
N ASP A 253 10.98 7.98 11.51
CA ASP A 253 11.20 6.54 11.44
C ASP A 253 10.22 5.85 12.39
N MET A 254 9.40 4.94 11.86
CA MET A 254 8.37 4.21 12.62
C MET A 254 8.96 3.32 13.72
N THR A 255 10.24 2.96 13.63
CA THR A 255 10.92 2.17 14.66
C THR A 255 11.20 2.96 15.94
N LEU A 256 11.13 4.30 15.88
CA LEU A 256 11.41 5.20 17.01
C LEU A 256 10.20 5.40 17.94
N TYR A 257 9.03 4.87 17.57
CA TYR A 257 7.90 4.87 18.50
C TYR A 257 8.18 3.94 19.67
N ASN A 258 8.30 4.53 20.85
CA ASN A 258 8.51 3.77 22.10
C ASN A 258 7.14 3.49 22.74
N VAL A 259 6.49 2.42 22.29
CA VAL A 259 5.20 1.95 22.81
C VAL A 259 5.43 0.62 23.49
N LYS A 260 5.04 0.54 24.76
CA LYS A 260 5.15 -0.72 25.53
C LYS A 260 4.33 -1.81 24.87
N TYR A 261 4.94 -2.99 24.69
CA TYR A 261 4.25 -4.15 24.14
C TYR A 261 3.12 -4.62 25.08
N ASP A 262 1.91 -4.66 24.54
CA ASP A 262 0.73 -5.18 25.22
C ASP A 262 0.29 -6.48 24.56
N GLU A 263 0.67 -7.60 25.15
CA GLU A 263 0.33 -8.94 24.65
C GLU A 263 -1.17 -9.17 24.59
N LYS A 264 -1.92 -8.67 25.60
CA LYS A 264 -3.37 -8.82 25.65
C LYS A 264 -4.01 -8.10 24.46
N PHE A 265 -3.63 -6.84 24.21
CA PHE A 265 -4.12 -6.10 23.03
C PHE A 265 -3.91 -6.88 21.73
N TRP A 266 -2.70 -7.41 21.51
CA TRP A 266 -2.35 -8.11 20.29
C TRP A 266 -3.03 -9.49 20.14
N ASN A 267 -3.46 -10.10 21.24
CA ASN A 267 -4.23 -11.34 21.20
C ASN A 267 -5.73 -11.09 20.98
N ASP A 268 -6.25 -9.95 21.45
CA ASP A 268 -7.68 -9.63 21.40
C ASP A 268 -8.09 -8.97 20.06
N ILE A 269 -7.14 -8.35 19.35
CA ILE A 269 -7.44 -7.65 18.09
C ILE A 269 -7.57 -8.62 16.90
N SER A 270 -8.57 -8.37 16.05
CA SER A 270 -8.70 -9.07 14.77
C SER A 270 -7.64 -8.58 13.77
N LEU A 271 -6.62 -9.39 13.56
CA LEU A 271 -5.55 -9.08 12.61
C LEU A 271 -5.91 -9.53 11.18
N PRO A 272 -5.39 -8.83 10.16
CA PRO A 272 -5.49 -9.29 8.78
C PRO A 272 -4.87 -10.67 8.60
N ALA A 273 -5.45 -11.46 7.70
CA ALA A 273 -4.98 -12.82 7.41
C ALA A 273 -3.48 -12.86 7.09
N GLU A 274 -2.83 -13.92 7.56
CA GLU A 274 -1.43 -14.19 7.25
C GLU A 274 -1.28 -14.71 5.82
N THR A 275 -0.72 -13.88 4.95
CA THR A 275 -0.39 -14.27 3.58
C THR A 275 0.81 -15.23 3.54
N ASN A 276 1.02 -15.93 2.42
CA ASN A 276 2.23 -16.74 2.23
C ASN A 276 3.51 -15.91 2.36
N PHE A 277 3.47 -14.65 1.91
CA PHE A 277 4.57 -13.70 2.08
C PHE A 277 4.84 -13.43 3.57
N TYR A 278 3.81 -13.16 4.37
CA TYR A 278 3.92 -12.98 5.82
C TYR A 278 4.58 -14.21 6.47
N LYS A 279 4.00 -15.39 6.26
CA LYS A 279 4.47 -16.65 6.86
C LYS A 279 5.93 -16.96 6.51
N LYS A 280 6.32 -16.78 5.23
CA LYS A 280 7.71 -16.97 4.79
C LYS A 280 8.66 -16.06 5.56
N ASN A 281 8.37 -14.76 5.61
CA ASN A 281 9.28 -13.79 6.22
C ASN A 281 9.38 -13.94 7.75
N ILE A 282 8.28 -14.32 8.43
CA ILE A 282 8.33 -14.61 9.86
C ILE A 282 9.18 -15.85 10.13
N LYS A 283 9.01 -16.92 9.35
CA LYS A 283 9.83 -18.13 9.47
C LYS A 283 11.32 -17.85 9.26
N GLU A 284 11.67 -17.00 8.31
CA GLU A 284 13.06 -16.57 8.10
C GLU A 284 13.63 -15.85 9.34
N LEU A 285 12.87 -14.89 9.92
CA LEU A 285 13.28 -14.18 11.15
C LEU A 285 13.48 -15.12 12.34
N GLU A 286 12.61 -16.09 12.51
CA GLU A 286 12.73 -17.09 13.58
C GLU A 286 13.96 -17.98 13.38
N SER A 287 14.24 -18.35 12.13
CA SER A 287 15.36 -19.26 11.79
C SER A 287 16.72 -18.63 11.94
N LEU A 288 16.87 -17.28 11.89
CA LEU A 288 18.16 -16.60 11.97
C LEU A 288 18.94 -16.93 13.24
N TYR A 289 18.25 -16.99 14.39
CA TYR A 289 18.86 -17.29 15.69
C TYR A 289 18.02 -18.28 16.51
N ASN A 290 17.12 -19.00 15.85
CA ASN A 290 16.22 -19.95 16.48
C ASN A 290 15.38 -19.36 17.64
N VAL A 291 14.89 -18.11 17.47
CA VAL A 291 14.07 -17.40 18.45
C VAL A 291 12.67 -17.19 17.90
N PRO A 292 11.61 -17.71 18.54
CA PRO A 292 10.23 -17.50 18.11
C PRO A 292 9.87 -16.02 18.02
N ILE A 293 9.05 -15.64 17.04
CA ILE A 293 8.68 -14.24 16.79
C ILE A 293 7.98 -13.59 18.00
N LYS A 294 7.15 -14.34 18.72
CA LYS A 294 6.52 -13.84 19.97
C LYS A 294 7.55 -13.42 21.01
N THR A 295 8.59 -14.23 21.20
CA THR A 295 9.72 -13.93 22.09
C THR A 295 10.46 -12.68 21.61
N GLN A 296 10.71 -12.56 20.30
CA GLN A 296 11.33 -11.36 19.73
C GLN A 296 10.49 -10.10 20.01
N PHE A 297 9.15 -10.16 19.90
CA PHE A 297 8.25 -9.05 20.23
C PHE A 297 8.34 -8.63 21.70
N GLN A 298 8.38 -9.59 22.61
CA GLN A 298 8.50 -9.32 24.04
C GLN A 298 9.81 -8.62 24.40
N TYR A 299 10.93 -9.04 23.82
CA TYR A 299 12.25 -8.49 24.14
C TYR A 299 12.55 -7.17 23.40
N SER A 300 12.17 -7.02 22.14
CA SER A 300 12.49 -5.84 21.33
C SER A 300 11.66 -4.59 21.67
N ASN A 301 10.67 -4.71 22.55
CA ASN A 301 9.78 -3.62 22.99
C ASN A 301 9.83 -3.38 24.52
N ARG A 302 10.90 -3.82 25.18
CA ARG A 302 11.11 -3.72 26.65
C ARG A 302 11.81 -2.41 27.06
N ASN A 303 11.56 -1.29 26.43
CA ASN A 303 12.13 -0.03 26.92
C ASN A 303 11.03 0.89 27.38
#